data_f2eb162b3aecd431fda6e17246cb2842
#
_entry.id   f2eb162b3aecd431fda6e17246cb2842
#
_cell.length_a   1.000
_cell.length_b   1.000
_cell.length_c   1.000
_cell.angle_alpha   90.00
_cell.angle_beta   90.00
_cell.angle_gamma   90.00
#
_symmetry.space_group_name_H-M   'P 1'
#
loop_
_entity.id
_entity.type
_entity.pdbx_description
1 polymer ?
#
loop_
_entity_poly.entity_id
_entity_poly.type
_entity_poly.pdbx_seq_one_letter_code
_entity_poly.pdbx_strand_id
1 'polypeptide(L)' 'MEIHSSARRHGIVDDDMLHAINHSLVIEDLGQDPDRWLVIGPDRSANLLEVVVLVTREDDEMIIHAMPLRAAYRKLLER' A
#
# COMPACT_ATOMS: atom_id res chain seq x y z
N MET A 1 10.68 -7.02 1.92
CA MET A 1 9.20 -6.91 1.76
C MET A 1 8.76 -7.91 0.70
N GLU A 2 7.90 -8.83 1.07
CA GLU A 2 7.28 -9.76 0.13
C GLU A 2 6.13 -9.08 -0.61
N ILE A 3 5.84 -9.55 -1.82
CA ILE A 3 4.68 -9.09 -2.60
C ILE A 3 3.85 -10.31 -2.96
N HIS A 4 2.65 -10.37 -2.39
CA HIS A 4 1.71 -11.45 -2.69
C HIS A 4 1.11 -11.26 -4.08
N SER A 5 0.76 -12.37 -4.75
CA SER A 5 0.18 -12.31 -6.10
C SER A 5 -1.08 -11.43 -6.17
N SER A 6 -1.87 -11.37 -5.08
CA SER A 6 -3.07 -10.53 -5.03
C SER A 6 -2.76 -9.04 -5.23
N ALA A 7 -1.56 -8.59 -4.86
CA ALA A 7 -1.16 -7.19 -5.04
C ALA A 7 -0.97 -6.84 -6.52
N ARG A 8 -0.72 -7.82 -7.37
CA ARG A 8 -0.45 -7.60 -8.80
C ARG A 8 -1.71 -7.59 -9.67
N ARG A 9 -2.87 -7.77 -9.04
CA ARG A 9 -4.17 -7.89 -9.70
C ARG A 9 -4.52 -6.68 -10.57
N HIS A 10 -4.13 -5.48 -10.16
CA HIS A 10 -4.48 -4.23 -10.83
C HIS A 10 -3.38 -3.70 -11.75
N GLY A 11 -2.38 -4.52 -12.04
CA GLY A 11 -1.33 -4.17 -13.00
C GLY A 11 -0.26 -3.21 -12.49
N ILE A 12 -0.19 -2.97 -11.19
CA ILE A 12 0.88 -2.16 -10.62
C ILE A 12 2.14 -3.02 -10.55
N VAL A 13 3.25 -2.53 -11.11
CA VAL A 13 4.52 -3.26 -11.06
C VAL A 13 5.16 -3.15 -9.68
N ASP A 14 5.94 -4.16 -9.32
CA ASP A 14 6.54 -4.27 -7.99
C ASP A 14 7.36 -3.04 -7.59
N ASP A 15 8.16 -2.50 -8.51
CA ASP A 15 9.00 -1.32 -8.24
C ASP A 15 8.16 -0.10 -7.90
N ASP A 16 6.98 0.05 -8.49
CA ASP A 16 6.08 1.15 -8.17
C ASP A 16 5.44 0.98 -6.79
N MET A 17 5.11 -0.24 -6.40
CA MET A 17 4.62 -0.52 -5.05
C MET A 17 5.66 -0.14 -4.01
N LEU A 18 6.90 -0.56 -4.21
CA LEU A 18 8.00 -0.28 -3.29
C LEU A 18 8.31 1.21 -3.24
N HIS A 19 8.24 1.90 -4.38
CA HIS A 19 8.42 3.35 -4.43
C HIS A 19 7.35 4.07 -3.60
N ALA A 20 6.10 3.67 -3.73
CA ALA A 20 5.00 4.25 -2.96
C ALA A 20 5.21 4.09 -1.46
N ILE A 21 5.67 2.93 -1.02
CA ILE A 21 5.94 2.68 0.40
C ILE A 21 7.12 3.53 0.88
N ASN A 22 8.19 3.61 0.10
CA ASN A 22 9.37 4.38 0.48
C ASN A 22 9.14 5.90 0.47
N HIS A 23 8.10 6.36 -0.20
CA HIS A 23 7.73 7.78 -0.30
C HIS A 23 6.31 8.02 0.22
N SER A 24 5.91 7.27 1.25
CA SER A 24 4.56 7.34 1.80
C SER A 24 4.18 8.72 2.28
N LEU A 25 2.98 9.17 1.91
CA LEU A 25 2.39 10.42 2.36
C LEU A 25 1.46 10.18 3.55
N VAL A 26 0.81 9.03 3.58
CA VAL A 26 -0.12 8.64 4.64
C VAL A 26 0.10 7.16 4.96
N ILE A 27 0.10 6.84 6.25
CA ILE A 27 0.06 5.46 6.74
C ILE A 27 -1.10 5.38 7.72
N GLU A 28 -2.05 4.51 7.44
CA GLU A 28 -3.27 4.37 8.22
C GLU A 28 -3.44 2.93 8.70
N ASP A 29 -3.76 2.77 9.98
CA ASP A 29 -4.04 1.47 10.56
C ASP A 29 -5.40 0.95 10.05
N LEU A 30 -5.42 -0.24 9.47
CA LEU A 30 -6.65 -0.89 9.01
C LEU A 30 -7.19 -1.92 10.00
N GLY A 31 -6.52 -2.10 11.14
CA GLY A 31 -6.94 -3.03 12.16
C GLY A 31 -5.98 -4.19 12.34
N GLN A 32 -6.36 -5.09 13.26
CA GLN A 32 -5.55 -6.24 13.65
C GLN A 32 -6.27 -7.54 13.33
N ASP A 33 -5.54 -8.66 13.49
CA ASP A 33 -6.00 -10.02 13.25
C ASP A 33 -6.47 -10.26 11.81
N PRO A 34 -5.63 -10.03 10.81
CA PRO A 34 -4.22 -9.68 10.86
C PRO A 34 -3.97 -8.18 10.93
N ASP A 35 -2.77 -7.80 11.37
CA ASP A 35 -2.33 -6.42 11.39
C ASP A 35 -2.11 -5.92 9.95
N ARG A 36 -2.81 -4.87 9.57
CA ARG A 36 -2.79 -4.34 8.19
C ARG A 36 -2.67 -2.84 8.21
N TRP A 37 -1.93 -2.32 7.25
CA TRP A 37 -1.69 -0.90 7.09
C TRP A 37 -1.99 -0.45 5.67
N LEU A 38 -2.72 0.65 5.54
CA LEU A 38 -2.91 1.33 4.26
C LEU A 38 -1.81 2.36 4.10
N VAL A 39 -1.08 2.27 3.00
CA VAL A 39 -0.06 3.24 2.64
C VAL A 39 -0.51 3.97 1.38
N ILE A 40 -0.51 5.29 1.41
CA ILE A 40 -0.74 6.12 0.23
C ILE A 40 0.58 6.78 -0.13
N GLY A 41 1.03 6.55 -1.34
CA GLY A 41 2.27 7.12 -1.84
C GLY A 41 2.32 7.13 -3.36
N PRO A 42 3.26 7.87 -3.94
CA PRO A 42 3.38 7.99 -5.39
C PRO A 42 4.12 6.78 -5.99
N ASP A 43 3.72 6.39 -7.20
CA ASP A 43 4.55 5.53 -8.02
C ASP A 43 5.72 6.36 -8.60
N ARG A 44 6.58 5.73 -9.42
CA ARG A 44 7.76 6.41 -9.99
C ARG A 44 7.41 7.53 -10.97
N SER A 45 6.15 7.59 -11.42
CA SER A 45 5.64 8.65 -12.30
C SER A 45 4.77 9.65 -11.54
N ALA A 46 4.83 9.65 -10.21
CA ALA A 46 4.08 10.53 -9.31
C ALA A 46 2.56 10.31 -9.32
N ASN A 47 2.08 9.16 -9.80
CA ASN A 47 0.68 8.78 -9.66
C ASN A 47 0.46 8.19 -8.27
N LEU A 48 -0.55 8.65 -7.56
CA LEU A 48 -0.83 8.16 -6.22
C LEU A 48 -1.41 6.76 -6.24
N LEU A 49 -0.85 5.91 -5.39
CA LEU A 49 -1.29 4.53 -5.20
C LEU A 49 -1.82 4.34 -3.79
N GLU A 50 -2.76 3.39 -3.66
CA GLU A 50 -3.12 2.80 -2.36
C GLU A 50 -2.47 1.42 -2.29
N VAL A 51 -1.73 1.17 -1.24
CA VAL A 51 -1.01 -0.07 -1.02
C VAL A 51 -1.37 -0.59 0.37
N VAL A 52 -1.74 -1.87 0.46
CA VAL A 52 -2.02 -2.49 1.75
C VAL A 52 -0.90 -3.45 2.11
N VAL A 53 -0.34 -3.25 3.29
CA VAL A 53 0.73 -4.06 3.84
C VAL A 53 0.18 -4.89 5.00
N LEU A 54 0.39 -6.19 4.93
CA LEU A 54 0.10 -7.14 6.00
C LEU A 54 1.36 -7.35 6.82
N VAL A 55 1.24 -7.28 8.14
CA VAL A 55 2.35 -7.62 9.04
C VAL A 55 2.01 -8.94 9.71
N THR A 56 2.88 -9.93 9.56
CA THR A 56 2.70 -11.26 10.16
C THR A 56 3.07 -11.25 11.64
N ARG A 57 2.78 -12.35 12.33
CA ARG A 57 3.16 -12.51 13.74
C ARG A 57 4.67 -12.53 13.95
N GLU A 58 5.43 -12.89 12.92
CA GLU A 58 6.89 -12.88 12.93
C GLU A 58 7.46 -11.52 12.52
N ASP A 59 6.61 -10.49 12.39
CA ASP A 59 6.95 -9.15 11.96
C ASP A 59 7.44 -9.07 10.51
N ASP A 60 7.11 -10.07 9.69
CA ASP A 60 7.36 -10.01 8.25
C ASP A 60 6.29 -9.17 7.57
N GLU A 61 6.70 -8.35 6.63
CA GLU A 61 5.81 -7.48 5.88
C GLU A 61 5.53 -8.03 4.49
N MET A 62 4.27 -7.95 4.06
CA MET A 62 3.85 -8.44 2.76
C MET A 62 2.83 -7.50 2.14
N ILE A 63 3.07 -7.07 0.91
CA ILE A 63 2.08 -6.29 0.16
C ILE A 63 1.01 -7.24 -0.36
N ILE A 64 -0.25 -6.97 -0.04
CA ILE A 64 -1.39 -7.80 -0.44
C ILE A 64 -2.35 -7.09 -1.38
N HIS A 65 -2.18 -5.79 -1.59
CA HIS A 65 -3.06 -4.98 -2.44
C HIS A 65 -2.30 -3.75 -2.92
N ALA A 66 -2.46 -3.42 -4.20
CA ALA A 66 -1.95 -2.17 -4.77
C ALA A 66 -2.78 -1.79 -5.98
N MET A 67 -3.23 -0.54 -6.03
CA MET A 67 -3.97 0.01 -7.16
C MET A 67 -3.90 1.54 -7.14
N PRO A 68 -4.29 2.21 -8.24
CA PRO A 68 -4.41 3.66 -8.22
C PRO A 68 -5.34 4.11 -7.09
N LEU A 69 -4.99 5.20 -6.43
CA LEU A 69 -5.72 5.70 -5.27
C LEU A 69 -7.19 5.98 -5.62
N ARG A 70 -8.10 5.34 -4.89
CA ARG A 70 -9.53 5.54 -5.06
C ARG A 70 -10.02 6.75 -4.27
N ALA A 71 -11.11 7.36 -4.76
CA ALA A 71 -11.70 8.54 -4.14
C ALA A 71 -12.03 8.34 -2.65
N ALA A 72 -12.43 7.13 -2.26
CA ALA A 72 -12.76 6.82 -0.86
C ALA A 72 -11.60 7.11 0.10
N TYR A 73 -10.35 6.98 -0.34
CA TYR A 73 -9.18 7.19 0.49
C TYR A 73 -8.53 8.57 0.34
N ARG A 74 -8.97 9.37 -0.64
CA ARG A 74 -8.40 10.71 -0.85
C ARG A 74 -8.58 11.62 0.35
N LYS A 75 -9.62 11.40 1.14
CA LYS A 75 -9.88 12.16 2.36
C LYS A 75 -8.72 12.09 3.35
N LEU A 76 -7.98 11.01 3.35
CA LEU A 76 -6.85 10.82 4.24
C LEU A 76 -5.70 11.78 3.93
N LEU A 77 -5.62 12.27 2.69
CA LEU A 77 -4.60 13.25 2.29
C LEU A 77 -4.92 14.67 2.75
N GLU A 78 -6.16 14.93 3.14
CA GLU A 78 -6.66 16.26 3.48
C GLU A 78 -6.65 16.55 4.98
N ARG A 79 -6.24 15.58 5.79
CA ARG A 79 -6.21 15.71 7.25
C ARG A 79 -5.05 16.56 7.74
#